data_ba1fed0c355a4080ac290d707ac1bbde
#
_entry.id   ba1fed0c355a4080ac290d707ac1bbde
#
_cell.length_a   1.000
_cell.length_b   1.000
_cell.length_c   1.000
_cell.angle_alpha   90.00
_cell.angle_beta   90.00
_cell.angle_gamma   90.00
#
_symmetry.space_group_name_H-M   'P 1'
#
loop_
_entity.id
_entity.type
_entity.pdbx_description
1 polymer ?
#
loop_
_entity_poly.entity_id
_entity_poly.type
_entity_poly.pdbx_seq_one_letter_code
_entity_poly.pdbx_strand_id
1 'polypeptide(L)'
;MVKKIDKNAQRLKRHTRVRGKISGTPERPRLNVFRSNANIYAQVIDDVNGVTLVSASTLDKSFEGAAGNCEAAKKVGKLVAERALDKGIKTVVFDRGGYIFHGRVAALAEGAREGGLEF
;
A
#
# COMPACT_ATOMS: atom_id res chain seq x y z
N MET A 1 32.17 -19.16 -5.34
CA MET A 1 30.80 -19.22 -5.87
C MET A 1 29.97 -18.12 -5.26
N VAL A 2 29.40 -17.24 -6.08
CA VAL A 2 28.55 -16.15 -5.60
C VAL A 2 27.14 -16.68 -5.37
N LYS A 3 26.65 -16.54 -4.15
CA LYS A 3 25.25 -16.90 -3.85
C LYS A 3 24.31 -15.88 -4.48
N LYS A 4 23.30 -16.37 -5.15
CA LYS A 4 22.25 -15.53 -5.68
C LYS A 4 21.44 -14.92 -4.53
N ILE A 5 21.31 -13.60 -4.50
CA ILE A 5 20.54 -12.91 -3.47
C ILE A 5 19.03 -13.05 -3.79
N ASP A 6 18.27 -13.56 -2.85
CA ASP A 6 16.82 -13.59 -2.94
C ASP A 6 16.26 -12.23 -2.51
N LYS A 7 15.89 -11.41 -3.49
CA LYS A 7 15.37 -10.05 -3.26
C LYS A 7 14.05 -10.08 -2.48
N ASN A 8 13.21 -11.08 -2.72
CA ASN A 8 11.95 -11.20 -2.00
C ASN A 8 12.16 -11.55 -0.53
N ALA A 9 13.11 -12.45 -0.23
CA ALA A 9 13.46 -12.77 1.14
C ALA A 9 13.98 -11.54 1.90
N GLN A 10 14.80 -10.71 1.25
CA GLN A 10 15.29 -9.46 1.82
C GLN A 10 14.14 -8.47 2.08
N ARG A 11 13.20 -8.35 1.14
CA ARG A 11 12.01 -7.51 1.32
C ARG A 11 11.18 -7.96 2.52
N LEU A 12 10.97 -9.27 2.66
CA LEU A 12 10.21 -9.82 3.79
C LEU A 12 10.89 -9.52 5.13
N LYS A 13 12.22 -9.56 5.19
CA LYS A 13 12.96 -9.15 6.39
C LYS A 13 12.72 -7.68 6.74
N ARG A 14 12.78 -6.80 5.74
CA ARG A 14 12.51 -5.37 5.94
C ARG A 14 11.06 -5.15 6.38
N HIS A 15 10.12 -5.87 5.79
CA HIS A 15 8.70 -5.79 6.16
C HIS A 15 8.49 -6.23 7.62
N THR A 16 9.14 -7.30 8.05
CA THR A 16 9.09 -7.76 9.44
C THR A 16 9.57 -6.67 10.41
N ARG A 17 10.66 -5.95 10.07
CA ARG A 17 11.15 -4.84 10.90
C ARG A 17 10.15 -3.70 10.98
N VAL A 18 9.55 -3.32 9.86
CA VAL A 18 8.53 -2.26 9.82
C VAL A 18 7.31 -2.67 10.64
N ARG A 19 6.85 -3.91 10.49
CA ARG A 19 5.70 -4.45 11.24
C ARG A 19 5.94 -4.52 12.74
N GLY A 20 7.19 -4.62 13.16
CA GLY A 20 7.54 -4.52 14.58
C GLY A 20 7.34 -3.14 15.18
N LYS A 21 7.25 -2.10 14.35
CA LYS A 21 7.10 -0.70 14.77
C LYS A 21 5.70 -0.15 14.54
N ILE A 22 4.95 -0.71 13.59
CA ILE A 22 3.62 -0.23 13.20
C ILE A 22 2.58 -1.33 13.24
N SER A 23 1.38 -0.95 13.65
CA SER A 23 0.22 -1.83 13.65
C SER A 23 -1.03 -0.98 13.41
N GLY A 24 -1.96 -1.50 12.59
CA GLY A 24 -3.21 -0.82 12.31
C GLY A 24 -4.24 -1.04 13.42
N THR A 25 -4.94 0.02 13.80
CA THR A 25 -6.06 -0.03 14.76
C THR A 25 -7.35 0.38 14.04
N PRO A 26 -8.53 0.14 14.63
CA PRO A 26 -9.77 0.62 14.00
C PRO A 26 -9.80 2.13 13.77
N GLU A 27 -9.19 2.92 14.67
CA GLU A 27 -9.13 4.38 14.59
C GLU A 27 -8.08 4.86 13.60
N ARG A 28 -7.01 4.09 13.45
CA ARG A 28 -5.90 4.41 12.54
C ARG A 28 -5.38 3.13 11.89
N PRO A 29 -6.12 2.63 10.88
CA PRO A 29 -5.76 1.38 10.20
C PRO A 29 -4.45 1.51 9.42
N ARG A 30 -3.89 0.38 9.04
CA ARG A 30 -2.64 0.29 8.32
C ARG A 30 -2.90 0.28 6.81
N LEU A 31 -2.33 1.25 6.09
CA LEU A 31 -2.33 1.27 4.62
C LEU A 31 -1.11 0.48 4.14
N ASN A 32 -1.35 -0.74 3.66
CA ASN A 32 -0.32 -1.65 3.16
C ASN A 32 -0.22 -1.60 1.65
N VAL A 33 1.01 -1.66 1.14
CA VAL A 33 1.30 -1.68 -0.30
C VAL A 33 1.96 -3.00 -0.66
N PHE A 34 1.51 -3.61 -1.73
CA PHE A 34 2.17 -4.74 -2.37
C PHE A 34 2.31 -4.47 -3.86
N ARG A 35 3.47 -4.76 -4.42
CA ARG A 35 3.71 -4.59 -5.85
C ARG A 35 4.25 -5.87 -6.47
N SER A 36 3.80 -6.15 -7.70
CA SER A 36 4.41 -7.13 -8.59
C SER A 36 5.03 -6.39 -9.78
N ASN A 37 5.61 -7.12 -10.72
CA ASN A 37 6.18 -6.50 -11.93
C ASN A 37 5.12 -5.74 -12.75
N ALA A 38 3.93 -6.30 -12.86
CA ALA A 38 2.86 -5.79 -13.72
C ALA A 38 1.83 -4.94 -12.99
N ASN A 39 1.65 -5.11 -11.67
CA ASN A 39 0.54 -4.53 -10.93
C ASN A 39 0.97 -3.98 -9.57
N ILE A 40 0.12 -3.14 -8.99
CA ILE A 40 0.29 -2.63 -7.64
C ILE A 40 -1.04 -2.72 -6.89
N TYR A 41 -0.96 -2.97 -5.58
CA TYR A 41 -2.10 -3.24 -4.71
C TYR A 41 -1.98 -2.41 -3.44
N ALA A 42 -3.12 -1.93 -2.95
CA ALA A 42 -3.20 -1.22 -1.67
C ALA A 42 -4.35 -1.80 -0.85
N GLN A 43 -4.11 -1.95 0.46
CA GLN A 43 -5.12 -2.43 1.41
C GLN A 43 -5.07 -1.57 2.66
N VAL A 44 -6.24 -1.25 3.21
CA VAL A 44 -6.38 -0.60 4.51
C VAL A 44 -6.85 -1.68 5.49
N ILE A 45 -6.01 -1.99 6.47
CA ILE A 45 -6.16 -3.16 7.34
C ILE A 45 -6.30 -2.75 8.80
N ASP A 46 -7.31 -3.31 9.47
CA ASP A 46 -7.43 -3.28 10.92
C ASP A 46 -6.76 -4.53 11.48
N ASP A 47 -5.58 -4.36 12.09
CA ASP A 47 -4.80 -5.48 12.63
C ASP A 47 -5.36 -6.01 13.96
N VAL A 48 -6.16 -5.22 14.67
CA VAL A 48 -6.79 -5.66 15.93
C VAL A 48 -7.83 -6.73 15.65
N ASN A 49 -8.69 -6.51 14.65
CA ASN A 49 -9.74 -7.45 14.26
C ASN A 49 -9.33 -8.38 13.11
N GLY A 50 -8.17 -8.18 12.51
CA GLY A 50 -7.66 -9.00 11.41
C GLY A 50 -8.47 -8.90 10.13
N VAL A 51 -9.02 -7.74 9.81
CA VAL A 51 -9.86 -7.54 8.62
C VAL A 51 -9.30 -6.45 7.70
N THR A 52 -9.48 -6.66 6.39
CA THR A 52 -9.20 -5.64 5.38
C THR A 52 -10.46 -4.78 5.22
N LEU A 53 -10.35 -3.50 5.53
CA LEU A 53 -11.46 -2.57 5.49
C LEU A 53 -11.76 -2.08 4.08
N VAL A 54 -10.74 -1.71 3.32
CA VAL A 54 -10.85 -1.32 1.91
C VAL A 54 -9.62 -1.82 1.15
N SER A 55 -9.78 -1.99 -0.16
CA SER A 55 -8.69 -2.36 -1.04
C SER A 55 -8.83 -1.68 -2.40
N ALA A 56 -7.73 -1.54 -3.11
CA ALA A 56 -7.68 -1.05 -4.49
C ALA A 56 -6.46 -1.64 -5.18
N SER A 57 -6.55 -1.83 -6.48
CA SER A 57 -5.43 -2.33 -7.26
C SER A 57 -5.56 -1.96 -8.74
N THR A 58 -4.49 -2.16 -9.48
CA THR A 58 -4.51 -2.02 -10.94
C THR A 58 -5.34 -3.11 -11.64
N LEU A 59 -5.69 -4.18 -10.93
CA LEU A 59 -6.61 -5.23 -11.42
C LEU A 59 -8.07 -4.89 -11.19
N ASP A 60 -8.36 -3.80 -10.51
CA ASP A 60 -9.71 -3.35 -10.23
C ASP A 60 -10.43 -2.96 -11.52
N LYS A 61 -11.72 -3.30 -11.63
CA LYS A 61 -12.51 -3.00 -12.83
C LYS A 61 -12.64 -1.50 -13.10
N SER A 62 -12.55 -0.67 -12.07
CA SER A 62 -12.60 0.79 -12.21
C SER A 62 -11.26 1.39 -12.65
N PHE A 63 -10.19 0.60 -12.69
CA PHE A 63 -8.88 1.09 -13.10
C PHE A 63 -8.75 1.09 -14.62
N GLU A 64 -8.31 2.21 -15.18
CA GLU A 64 -8.06 2.37 -16.61
C GLU A 64 -6.61 2.80 -16.84
N GLY A 65 -6.00 2.25 -17.91
CA GLY A 65 -4.66 2.61 -18.35
C GLY A 65 -3.60 1.57 -18.03
N ALA A 66 -2.33 1.93 -18.25
CA ALA A 66 -1.19 1.07 -18.01
C ALA A 66 -1.03 0.80 -16.51
N ALA A 67 -0.69 -0.44 -16.14
CA ALA A 67 -0.72 -0.89 -14.75
C ALA A 67 0.63 -0.87 -14.02
N GLY A 68 1.74 -0.90 -14.74
CA GLY A 68 3.06 -1.15 -14.14
C GLY A 68 3.93 0.08 -13.89
N ASN A 69 3.38 1.28 -13.86
CA ASN A 69 4.16 2.52 -13.72
C ASN A 69 3.74 3.37 -12.52
N CYS A 70 4.47 4.46 -12.27
CA CYS A 70 4.20 5.37 -11.15
C CYS A 70 2.85 6.09 -11.28
N GLU A 71 2.43 6.41 -12.49
CA GLU A 71 1.12 7.03 -12.74
C GLU A 71 -0.01 6.10 -12.32
N ALA A 72 0.10 4.81 -12.64
CA ALA A 72 -0.85 3.80 -12.20
C ALA A 72 -0.89 3.68 -10.67
N ALA A 73 0.28 3.68 -10.02
CA ALA A 73 0.39 3.64 -8.56
C ALA A 73 -0.29 4.84 -7.91
N LYS A 74 -0.11 6.03 -8.47
CA LYS A 74 -0.77 7.25 -7.99
C LYS A 74 -2.29 7.14 -8.10
N LYS A 75 -2.80 6.60 -9.21
CA LYS A 75 -4.24 6.37 -9.39
C LYS A 75 -4.80 5.38 -8.37
N VAL A 76 -4.07 4.30 -8.07
CA VAL A 76 -4.45 3.33 -7.04
C VAL A 76 -4.47 3.98 -5.67
N GLY A 77 -3.50 4.84 -5.36
CA GLY A 77 -3.47 5.61 -4.13
C GLY A 77 -4.71 6.50 -3.96
N LYS A 78 -5.08 7.23 -5.00
CA LYS A 78 -6.30 8.05 -5.00
C LYS A 78 -7.56 7.19 -4.82
N LEU A 79 -7.62 6.05 -5.50
CA LEU A 79 -8.77 5.14 -5.43
C LEU A 79 -8.95 4.56 -4.02
N VAL A 80 -7.87 4.09 -3.39
CA VAL A 80 -7.94 3.55 -2.03
C VAL A 80 -8.32 4.64 -1.03
N ALA A 81 -7.82 5.86 -1.21
CA ALA A 81 -8.17 7.00 -0.38
C ALA A 81 -9.66 7.33 -0.48
N GLU A 82 -10.19 7.39 -1.69
CA GLU A 82 -11.61 7.64 -1.94
C GLU A 82 -12.48 6.61 -1.25
N ARG A 83 -12.15 5.33 -1.41
CA ARG A 83 -12.89 4.22 -0.78
C ARG A 83 -12.78 4.25 0.74
N ALA A 84 -11.63 4.64 1.29
CA ALA A 84 -11.42 4.77 2.72
C ALA A 84 -12.28 5.90 3.30
N LEU A 85 -12.28 7.06 2.63
CA LEU A 85 -13.09 8.20 3.06
C LEU A 85 -14.58 7.89 3.03
N ASP A 86 -15.05 7.11 2.06
CA ASP A 86 -16.44 6.66 1.98
C ASP A 86 -16.83 5.82 3.20
N LYS A 87 -15.89 5.15 3.83
CA LYS A 87 -16.09 4.37 5.06
C LYS A 87 -15.77 5.16 6.33
N GLY A 88 -15.50 6.45 6.21
CA GLY A 88 -15.18 7.28 7.35
C GLY A 88 -13.74 7.15 7.86
N ILE A 89 -12.85 6.54 7.08
CA ILE A 89 -11.44 6.38 7.43
C ILE A 89 -10.66 7.54 6.84
N LYS A 90 -10.04 8.37 7.67
CA LYS A 90 -9.27 9.54 7.23
C LYS A 90 -7.78 9.41 7.57
N THR A 91 -7.46 8.84 8.72
CA THR A 91 -6.10 8.71 9.22
C THR A 91 -5.63 7.27 9.13
N VAL A 92 -4.43 7.04 8.60
CA VAL A 92 -3.85 5.69 8.47
C VAL A 92 -2.38 5.71 8.88
N VAL A 93 -1.84 4.53 9.16
CA VAL A 93 -0.41 4.29 9.31
C VAL A 93 0.10 3.70 8.00
N PHE A 94 1.11 4.31 7.38
CA PHE A 94 1.64 3.83 6.11
C PHE A 94 2.62 2.69 6.33
N ASP A 95 2.33 1.53 5.69
CA ASP A 95 3.21 0.37 5.67
C ASP A 95 3.68 0.13 4.23
N ARG A 96 4.94 0.47 3.99
CA ARG A 96 5.54 0.30 2.65
C ARG A 96 5.80 -1.15 2.24
N GLY A 97 5.43 -2.14 3.07
CA GLY A 97 5.54 -3.56 2.71
C GLY A 97 6.96 -4.08 2.59
N GLY A 98 7.95 -3.42 3.19
CA GLY A 98 9.37 -3.76 3.07
C GLY A 98 10.02 -3.26 1.79
N TYR A 99 9.29 -2.54 0.94
CA TYR A 99 9.85 -1.89 -0.25
C TYR A 99 10.57 -0.60 0.13
N ILE A 100 11.48 -0.16 -0.75
CA ILE A 100 12.09 1.16 -0.61
C ILE A 100 11.02 2.21 -0.91
N PHE A 101 10.95 3.29 -0.12
CA PHE A 101 10.02 4.39 -0.35
C PHE A 101 10.48 5.22 -1.55
N HIS A 102 10.24 4.68 -2.74
CA HIS A 102 10.68 5.25 -4.01
C HIS A 102 9.79 4.72 -5.15
N GLY A 103 9.79 5.42 -6.28
CA GLY A 103 9.07 4.99 -7.48
C GLY A 103 7.58 4.76 -7.23
N ARG A 104 7.09 3.56 -7.57
CA ARG A 104 5.66 3.23 -7.46
C ARG A 104 5.11 3.32 -6.04
N VAL A 105 5.89 2.91 -5.05
CA VAL A 105 5.46 2.95 -3.64
C VAL A 105 5.28 4.40 -3.19
N ALA A 106 6.24 5.27 -3.50
CA ALA A 106 6.14 6.70 -3.20
C ALA A 106 4.99 7.36 -3.96
N ALA A 107 4.77 6.99 -5.22
CA ALA A 107 3.67 7.51 -6.04
C ALA A 107 2.30 7.13 -5.47
N LEU A 108 2.15 5.90 -4.98
CA LEU A 108 0.92 5.45 -4.32
C LEU A 108 0.65 6.27 -3.06
N ALA A 109 1.67 6.47 -2.23
CA ALA A 109 1.55 7.28 -1.01
C ALA A 109 1.13 8.72 -1.34
N GLU A 110 1.74 9.32 -2.36
CA GLU A 110 1.38 10.67 -2.84
C GLU A 110 -0.07 10.72 -3.29
N GLY A 111 -0.52 9.74 -4.08
CA GLY A 111 -1.90 9.64 -4.54
C GLY A 111 -2.90 9.50 -3.39
N ALA A 112 -2.56 8.69 -2.38
CA ALA A 112 -3.41 8.52 -1.20
C ALA A 112 -3.53 9.83 -0.40
N ARG A 113 -2.44 10.58 -0.24
CA ARG A 113 -2.46 11.88 0.43
C ARG A 113 -3.27 12.91 -0.35
N GLU A 114 -3.11 12.96 -1.68
CA GLU A 114 -3.91 13.83 -2.54
C GLU A 114 -5.40 13.47 -2.49
N GLY A 115 -5.72 12.19 -2.31
CA GLY A 115 -7.10 11.71 -2.17
C GLY A 115 -7.73 12.01 -0.82
N GLY A 116 -6.96 12.53 0.15
CA GLY A 116 -7.48 12.98 1.43
C GLY A 116 -7.05 12.16 2.65
N LEU A 117 -6.26 11.10 2.49
CA LEU A 117 -5.76 10.34 3.64
C LEU A 117 -4.63 11.12 4.34
N GLU A 118 -4.61 11.01 5.65
CA GLU A 118 -3.60 11.63 6.51
C GLU A 118 -2.67 10.57 7.08
N PHE A 119 -1.39 10.75 6.81
CA PHE A 119 -0.32 9.92 7.39
C PHE A 119 1.05 10.54 7.19
#